data_e5ecf8018269bb7e3d5af9da31d6905a
#
_entry.id   e5ecf8018269bb7e3d5af9da31d6905a
#
_cell.length_a   1.000
_cell.length_b   1.000
_cell.length_c   1.000
_cell.angle_alpha   90.00
_cell.angle_beta   90.00
_cell.angle_gamma   90.00
#
_symmetry.space_group_name_H-M   'P 1'
#
loop_
_entity.id
_entity.type
_entity.pdbx_description
1 polymer ?
#
loop_
_entity_poly.entity_id
_entity_poly.type
_entity_poly.pdbx_seq_one_letter_code
_entity_poly.pdbx_strand_id
1 'polypeptide(L)'
;MSVLDLIRPDLRQFSGYLSARKQGGVGDIWLNANESPIQQTFDTQQLNRYPEPQPQQLKHAMCGYYGVDDAQLLISRGSDEGIDILIRALCEPGKDSIVIQSPTFGMYAVCAKLHACRVVDSPLQQTPTSFEWNVEQLIADTLNNQCKILFLCSPANPTGQALQATDLEKILCALQGKCVVVIDEAYGEYSQQTSAIELISQYNHLVVLRTLSKAHALAGARIGCVIASPELIAVLKACQAPYPIAKPSAELALQAFSEQNLQQTRKQVDNTISQRNFLAEQLRALQSVQRVFDSQANFLLVEFQNATELNNLLLKNGIVVRAMQQYPALQSCLRISIGTDAENTRLLTLLTQNSLQ
;
A
#
# COMPACT_ATOMS: atom_id res chain seq x y z
N MET A 1 -25.83 0.24 -10.70
CA MET A 1 -24.95 1.07 -11.55
C MET A 1 -23.65 0.28 -11.72
N SER A 2 -23.14 0.18 -12.92
CA SER A 2 -21.89 -0.57 -13.19
C SER A 2 -20.69 0.24 -12.69
N VAL A 3 -19.64 -0.45 -12.18
CA VAL A 3 -18.36 0.21 -11.85
C VAL A 3 -17.73 0.88 -13.07
N LEU A 4 -18.04 0.39 -14.28
CA LEU A 4 -17.61 0.99 -15.55
C LEU A 4 -18.13 2.43 -15.76
N ASP A 5 -19.23 2.81 -15.11
CA ASP A 5 -19.74 4.18 -15.16
C ASP A 5 -18.82 5.18 -14.44
N LEU A 6 -18.01 4.71 -13.49
CA LEU A 6 -17.02 5.50 -12.75
C LEU A 6 -15.70 5.71 -13.51
N ILE A 7 -15.44 4.89 -14.53
CA ILE A 7 -14.23 4.97 -15.34
C ILE A 7 -14.31 6.19 -16.28
N ARG A 8 -13.17 6.82 -16.54
CA ARG A 8 -13.04 7.87 -17.55
C ARG A 8 -13.71 7.44 -18.87
N PRO A 9 -14.57 8.28 -19.45
CA PRO A 9 -15.34 7.89 -20.64
C PRO A 9 -14.48 7.44 -21.84
N ASP A 10 -13.32 8.09 -22.03
CA ASP A 10 -12.36 7.78 -23.09
C ASP A 10 -11.61 6.46 -22.89
N LEU A 11 -11.62 5.90 -21.68
CA LEU A 11 -10.94 4.64 -21.35
C LEU A 11 -11.90 3.43 -21.25
N ARG A 12 -13.21 3.63 -21.32
CA ARG A 12 -14.20 2.52 -21.21
C ARG A 12 -14.04 1.46 -22.28
N GLN A 13 -13.61 1.85 -23.49
CA GLN A 13 -13.37 0.95 -24.62
C GLN A 13 -11.88 0.83 -24.97
N PHE A 14 -11.01 1.35 -24.12
CA PHE A 14 -9.57 1.31 -24.35
C PHE A 14 -9.03 -0.09 -24.10
N SER A 15 -8.49 -0.71 -25.15
CA SER A 15 -7.94 -2.10 -25.10
C SER A 15 -6.47 -2.16 -24.65
N GLY A 16 -5.82 -1.00 -24.48
CA GLY A 16 -4.41 -0.92 -24.14
C GLY A 16 -3.47 -1.28 -25.30
N TYR A 17 -2.19 -1.32 -24.99
CA TYR A 17 -1.17 -1.74 -25.97
C TYR A 17 -1.19 -3.26 -26.16
N LEU A 18 -1.32 -3.69 -27.41
CA LEU A 18 -1.20 -5.09 -27.79
C LEU A 18 0.29 -5.43 -27.95
N SER A 19 0.91 -5.89 -26.88
CA SER A 19 2.33 -6.28 -26.92
C SER A 19 2.53 -7.57 -27.72
N ALA A 20 3.76 -7.77 -28.22
CA ALA A 20 4.12 -8.97 -28.97
C ALA A 20 3.82 -10.28 -28.21
N ARG A 21 3.98 -10.26 -26.87
CA ARG A 21 3.61 -11.41 -26.00
C ARG A 21 2.10 -11.61 -25.88
N LYS A 22 1.30 -10.54 -25.95
CA LYS A 22 -0.19 -10.62 -25.93
C LYS A 22 -0.78 -11.06 -27.25
N GLN A 23 -0.09 -10.85 -28.37
CA GLN A 23 -0.58 -11.31 -29.68
C GLN A 23 -0.68 -12.84 -29.79
N GLY A 24 -0.09 -13.53 -28.81
CA GLY A 24 -0.15 -14.97 -28.75
C GLY A 24 0.83 -15.64 -29.72
N GLY A 25 0.95 -16.92 -29.58
CA GLY A 25 1.81 -17.80 -30.33
C GLY A 25 2.35 -18.88 -29.42
N VAL A 26 2.27 -20.11 -29.85
CA VAL A 26 2.95 -21.25 -29.23
C VAL A 26 4.09 -21.60 -30.16
N GLY A 27 5.33 -21.44 -29.69
CA GLY A 27 6.49 -21.75 -30.51
C GLY A 27 7.79 -21.64 -29.72
N ASP A 28 8.82 -22.27 -30.24
CA ASP A 28 10.15 -22.32 -29.63
C ASP A 28 11.04 -21.16 -30.11
N ILE A 29 10.67 -20.51 -31.23
CA ILE A 29 11.43 -19.43 -31.85
C ILE A 29 10.62 -18.13 -31.78
N TRP A 30 11.14 -17.16 -31.03
CA TRP A 30 10.49 -15.86 -30.79
C TRP A 30 11.24 -14.76 -31.54
N LEU A 31 10.64 -14.22 -32.60
CA LEU A 31 11.19 -13.17 -33.48
C LEU A 31 10.24 -11.97 -33.60
N ASN A 32 9.42 -11.72 -32.58
CA ASN A 32 8.28 -10.80 -32.64
C ASN A 32 8.41 -9.55 -31.78
N ALA A 33 9.51 -9.38 -31.01
CA ALA A 33 9.67 -8.29 -30.05
C ALA A 33 11.00 -7.52 -30.18
N ASN A 34 11.74 -7.73 -31.26
CA ASN A 34 13.04 -7.11 -31.55
C ASN A 34 14.10 -7.32 -30.42
N GLU A 35 13.95 -8.42 -29.70
CA GLU A 35 14.85 -8.80 -28.61
C GLU A 35 16.19 -9.28 -29.16
N SER A 36 17.28 -9.11 -28.37
CA SER A 36 18.56 -9.71 -28.73
C SER A 36 18.44 -11.24 -28.76
N PRO A 37 18.92 -11.90 -29.83
CA PRO A 37 18.93 -13.37 -29.87
C PRO A 37 19.97 -13.99 -28.94
N ILE A 38 20.95 -13.21 -28.46
CA ILE A 38 22.08 -13.67 -27.68
C ILE A 38 21.93 -13.20 -26.24
N GLN A 39 21.96 -14.17 -25.31
CA GLN A 39 22.05 -13.89 -23.88
C GLN A 39 23.47 -13.45 -23.53
N GLN A 40 23.60 -12.44 -22.66
CA GLN A 40 24.89 -12.00 -22.15
C GLN A 40 25.51 -13.04 -21.21
N THR A 41 26.83 -13.18 -21.22
CA THR A 41 27.53 -14.21 -20.43
C THR A 41 27.38 -14.04 -18.92
N PHE A 42 27.12 -12.82 -18.43
CA PHE A 42 26.85 -12.52 -17.03
C PHE A 42 25.37 -12.69 -16.63
N ASP A 43 24.48 -12.86 -17.60
CA ASP A 43 23.05 -13.05 -17.35
C ASP A 43 22.75 -14.55 -17.15
N THR A 44 22.33 -14.92 -15.98
CA THR A 44 21.93 -16.31 -15.62
C THR A 44 20.44 -16.56 -15.72
N GLN A 45 19.63 -15.52 -16.06
CA GLN A 45 18.17 -15.54 -15.99
C GLN A 45 17.48 -15.32 -17.33
N GLN A 46 18.23 -15.25 -18.43
CA GLN A 46 17.71 -15.01 -19.78
C GLN A 46 16.93 -13.67 -19.87
N LEU A 47 17.55 -12.59 -19.38
CA LEU A 47 16.94 -11.26 -19.38
C LEU A 47 16.99 -10.56 -20.76
N ASN A 48 17.55 -11.21 -21.77
CA ASN A 48 17.45 -10.78 -23.15
C ASN A 48 16.03 -10.91 -23.72
N ARG A 49 15.08 -11.49 -22.98
CA ARG A 49 13.68 -11.66 -23.37
C ARG A 49 12.76 -10.85 -22.47
N TYR A 50 11.74 -10.20 -23.06
CA TYR A 50 10.69 -9.55 -22.29
C TYR A 50 9.96 -10.57 -21.40
N PRO A 51 9.65 -10.19 -20.14
CA PRO A 51 8.87 -11.05 -19.25
C PRO A 51 7.42 -11.19 -19.70
N GLU A 52 6.70 -12.07 -19.06
CA GLU A 52 5.24 -12.10 -19.18
C GLU A 52 4.63 -10.79 -18.67
N PRO A 53 3.63 -10.20 -19.37
CA PRO A 53 2.96 -8.99 -18.90
C PRO A 53 2.38 -9.08 -17.49
N GLN A 54 1.84 -10.27 -17.16
CA GLN A 54 1.44 -10.67 -15.81
C GLN A 54 2.01 -12.06 -15.56
N PRO A 55 3.06 -12.20 -14.73
CA PRO A 55 3.72 -13.50 -14.50
C PRO A 55 2.72 -14.51 -13.93
N GLN A 56 2.35 -15.51 -14.76
CA GLN A 56 1.21 -16.37 -14.47
C GLN A 56 1.39 -17.21 -13.21
N GLN A 57 2.58 -17.78 -12.99
CA GLN A 57 2.85 -18.58 -11.79
C GLN A 57 2.74 -17.72 -10.51
N LEU A 58 3.32 -16.52 -10.51
CA LEU A 58 3.20 -15.58 -9.40
C LEU A 58 1.76 -15.17 -9.18
N LYS A 59 1.04 -14.84 -10.27
CA LYS A 59 -0.36 -14.45 -10.20
C LYS A 59 -1.21 -15.55 -9.59
N HIS A 60 -1.04 -16.79 -10.01
CA HIS A 60 -1.75 -17.94 -9.46
C HIS A 60 -1.46 -18.12 -7.96
N ALA A 61 -0.19 -18.02 -7.56
CA ALA A 61 0.20 -18.11 -6.16
C ALA A 61 -0.42 -16.99 -5.30
N MET A 62 -0.44 -15.75 -5.82
CA MET A 62 -1.09 -14.61 -5.13
C MET A 62 -2.60 -14.77 -5.05
N CYS A 63 -3.26 -15.24 -6.12
CA CYS A 63 -4.69 -15.53 -6.10
C CYS A 63 -5.04 -16.59 -5.04
N GLY A 64 -4.27 -17.67 -4.97
CA GLY A 64 -4.45 -18.69 -3.93
C GLY A 64 -4.23 -18.15 -2.51
N TYR A 65 -3.24 -17.29 -2.32
CA TYR A 65 -2.96 -16.68 -1.00
C TYR A 65 -4.04 -15.70 -0.55
N TYR A 66 -4.57 -14.86 -1.46
CA TYR A 66 -5.62 -13.88 -1.14
C TYR A 66 -7.04 -14.42 -1.27
N GLY A 67 -7.23 -15.64 -1.77
CA GLY A 67 -8.56 -16.26 -1.95
C GLY A 67 -9.40 -15.58 -3.02
N VAL A 68 -8.79 -15.14 -4.13
CA VAL A 68 -9.47 -14.43 -5.21
C VAL A 68 -9.23 -15.09 -6.57
N ASP A 69 -10.11 -14.80 -7.53
CA ASP A 69 -9.98 -15.30 -8.90
C ASP A 69 -8.91 -14.55 -9.70
N ASP A 70 -8.38 -15.20 -10.73
CA ASP A 70 -7.40 -14.59 -11.66
C ASP A 70 -7.90 -13.26 -12.25
N ALA A 71 -9.17 -13.17 -12.59
CA ALA A 71 -9.76 -11.96 -13.15
C ALA A 71 -9.86 -10.80 -12.13
N GLN A 72 -9.75 -11.06 -10.84
CA GLN A 72 -9.85 -10.07 -9.77
C GLN A 72 -8.51 -9.49 -9.33
N LEU A 73 -7.36 -9.98 -9.85
CA LEU A 73 -6.04 -9.58 -9.40
C LEU A 73 -5.18 -9.03 -10.55
N LEU A 74 -4.55 -7.87 -10.32
CA LEU A 74 -3.55 -7.26 -11.18
C LEU A 74 -2.24 -7.08 -10.40
N ILE A 75 -1.16 -7.76 -10.82
CA ILE A 75 0.17 -7.55 -10.24
C ILE A 75 0.70 -6.19 -10.68
N SER A 76 1.31 -5.45 -9.75
CA SER A 76 1.83 -4.11 -9.96
C SER A 76 3.23 -3.93 -9.33
N ARG A 77 3.95 -2.88 -9.74
CA ARG A 77 5.27 -2.50 -9.19
C ARG A 77 5.11 -1.86 -7.81
N GLY A 78 4.78 -2.69 -6.80
CA GLY A 78 4.30 -2.24 -5.49
C GLY A 78 2.88 -1.68 -5.57
N SER A 79 2.29 -1.36 -4.42
CA SER A 79 1.00 -0.66 -4.36
C SER A 79 1.03 0.74 -4.99
N ASP A 80 2.22 1.37 -5.05
CA ASP A 80 2.41 2.70 -5.65
C ASP A 80 1.94 2.75 -7.11
N GLU A 81 2.29 1.74 -7.94
CA GLU A 81 1.78 1.66 -9.32
C GLU A 81 0.26 1.44 -9.35
N GLY A 82 -0.29 0.69 -8.39
CA GLY A 82 -1.74 0.52 -8.26
C GLY A 82 -2.44 1.86 -8.03
N ILE A 83 -1.92 2.71 -7.13
CA ILE A 83 -2.44 4.06 -6.87
C ILE A 83 -2.42 4.90 -8.16
N ASP A 84 -1.28 4.93 -8.86
CA ASP A 84 -1.10 5.71 -10.07
C ASP A 84 -2.05 5.26 -11.20
N ILE A 85 -2.16 3.94 -11.45
CA ILE A 85 -3.06 3.39 -12.47
C ILE A 85 -4.53 3.69 -12.15
N LEU A 86 -4.95 3.58 -10.89
CA LEU A 86 -6.31 3.90 -10.46
C LEU A 86 -6.65 5.35 -10.77
N ILE A 87 -5.78 6.31 -10.41
CA ILE A 87 -6.01 7.72 -10.70
C ILE A 87 -6.08 7.96 -12.21
N ARG A 88 -5.18 7.39 -12.99
CA ARG A 88 -5.20 7.53 -14.46
C ARG A 88 -6.45 6.94 -15.11
N ALA A 89 -6.95 5.83 -14.60
CA ALA A 89 -8.10 5.14 -15.17
C ALA A 89 -9.44 5.79 -14.81
N LEU A 90 -9.52 6.41 -13.63
CA LEU A 90 -10.79 6.90 -13.06
C LEU A 90 -10.96 8.41 -13.15
N CYS A 91 -9.85 9.17 -13.07
CA CYS A 91 -9.90 10.62 -12.97
C CYS A 91 -9.52 11.30 -14.28
N GLU A 92 -10.36 12.20 -14.76
CA GLU A 92 -10.07 13.11 -15.87
C GLU A 92 -9.17 14.26 -15.39
N PRO A 93 -7.97 14.45 -16.00
CA PRO A 93 -7.04 15.48 -15.58
C PRO A 93 -7.64 16.89 -15.60
N GLY A 94 -7.36 17.67 -14.57
CA GLY A 94 -7.86 19.05 -14.46
C GLY A 94 -9.35 19.18 -14.07
N LYS A 95 -10.09 18.09 -14.00
CA LYS A 95 -11.52 18.08 -13.72
C LYS A 95 -11.89 17.35 -12.45
N ASP A 96 -11.45 16.10 -12.33
CA ASP A 96 -11.85 15.22 -11.26
C ASP A 96 -10.99 15.38 -10.00
N SER A 97 -11.46 14.82 -8.89
CA SER A 97 -10.81 14.89 -7.58
C SER A 97 -10.78 13.52 -6.91
N ILE A 98 -9.82 13.39 -5.99
CA ILE A 98 -9.74 12.31 -5.03
C ILE A 98 -9.95 12.86 -3.62
N VAL A 99 -10.31 12.00 -2.66
CA VAL A 99 -10.33 12.34 -1.24
C VAL A 99 -9.35 11.47 -0.45
N ILE A 100 -8.65 12.10 0.50
CA ILE A 100 -7.71 11.48 1.42
C ILE A 100 -8.01 11.93 2.84
N GLN A 101 -7.37 11.31 3.84
CA GLN A 101 -7.52 11.67 5.26
C GLN A 101 -6.16 11.99 5.87
N SER A 102 -5.79 13.27 5.92
CA SER A 102 -4.53 13.63 6.57
C SER A 102 -4.56 13.43 8.10
N PRO A 103 -3.43 13.05 8.72
CA PRO A 103 -2.17 12.64 8.11
C PRO A 103 -2.22 11.23 7.52
N THR A 104 -1.84 11.07 6.25
CA THR A 104 -1.90 9.79 5.54
C THR A 104 -0.69 9.58 4.63
N PHE A 105 -0.63 8.45 3.92
CA PHE A 105 0.44 8.14 2.98
C PHE A 105 0.48 9.16 1.82
N GLY A 106 1.62 9.83 1.67
CA GLY A 106 1.76 10.98 0.77
C GLY A 106 1.62 10.67 -0.72
N MET A 107 1.77 9.40 -1.15
CA MET A 107 1.72 9.04 -2.56
C MET A 107 0.35 9.26 -3.20
N TYR A 108 -0.74 9.18 -2.45
CA TYR A 108 -2.07 9.49 -2.99
C TYR A 108 -2.12 10.92 -3.55
N ALA A 109 -1.69 11.89 -2.73
CA ALA A 109 -1.65 13.30 -3.15
C ALA A 109 -0.59 13.55 -4.22
N VAL A 110 0.55 12.87 -4.19
CA VAL A 110 1.61 12.98 -5.21
C VAL A 110 1.10 12.50 -6.56
N CYS A 111 0.51 11.30 -6.64
CA CYS A 111 -0.03 10.75 -7.88
C CYS A 111 -1.19 11.61 -8.41
N ALA A 112 -2.08 12.10 -7.54
CA ALA A 112 -3.15 13.01 -7.93
C ALA A 112 -2.60 14.31 -8.53
N LYS A 113 -1.58 14.92 -7.91
CA LYS A 113 -0.93 16.13 -8.41
C LYS A 113 -0.26 15.92 -9.76
N LEU A 114 0.46 14.80 -9.93
CA LEU A 114 1.09 14.44 -11.20
C LEU A 114 0.06 14.26 -12.33
N HIS A 115 -1.14 13.83 -11.99
CA HIS A 115 -2.26 13.66 -12.92
C HIS A 115 -3.17 14.90 -13.01
N ALA A 116 -2.77 16.04 -12.43
CA ALA A 116 -3.57 17.28 -12.36
C ALA A 116 -4.96 17.10 -11.73
N CYS A 117 -5.13 16.13 -10.83
CA CYS A 117 -6.36 15.94 -10.08
C CYS A 117 -6.35 16.77 -8.78
N ARG A 118 -7.51 17.29 -8.42
CA ARG A 118 -7.69 17.99 -7.14
C ARG A 118 -7.71 16.99 -6.00
N VAL A 119 -7.08 17.35 -4.88
CA VAL A 119 -7.12 16.57 -3.64
C VAL A 119 -8.06 17.26 -2.65
N VAL A 120 -9.03 16.52 -2.17
CA VAL A 120 -9.92 16.91 -1.05
C VAL A 120 -9.37 16.22 0.19
N ASP A 121 -9.14 16.98 1.24
CA ASP A 121 -8.70 16.45 2.53
C ASP A 121 -9.88 16.41 3.50
N SER A 122 -10.17 15.23 4.05
CA SER A 122 -11.14 14.98 5.12
C SER A 122 -10.38 14.45 6.32
N PRO A 123 -9.76 15.30 7.16
CA PRO A 123 -8.71 14.92 8.08
C PRO A 123 -9.18 13.96 9.17
N LEU A 124 -8.28 13.08 9.60
CA LEU A 124 -8.49 12.23 10.77
C LEU A 124 -8.65 13.09 12.03
N GLN A 125 -9.48 12.63 12.94
CA GLN A 125 -9.65 13.25 14.26
C GLN A 125 -8.66 12.61 15.25
N GLN A 126 -7.83 13.43 15.87
CA GLN A 126 -6.90 12.97 16.90
C GLN A 126 -7.63 12.73 18.21
N THR A 127 -7.42 11.57 18.80
CA THR A 127 -7.87 11.19 20.14
C THR A 127 -6.68 11.14 21.11
N PRO A 128 -6.89 10.88 22.42
CA PRO A 128 -5.79 10.76 23.37
C PRO A 128 -4.76 9.66 23.02
N THR A 129 -5.16 8.56 22.39
CA THR A 129 -4.29 7.42 22.11
C THR A 129 -4.21 7.03 20.64
N SER A 130 -5.05 7.63 19.77
CA SER A 130 -5.18 7.19 18.38
C SER A 130 -5.60 8.36 17.46
N PHE A 131 -5.92 7.99 16.24
CA PHE A 131 -6.62 8.81 15.26
C PHE A 131 -7.84 8.05 14.77
N GLU A 132 -8.92 8.75 14.46
CA GLU A 132 -10.20 8.16 14.06
C GLU A 132 -10.72 8.82 12.79
N TRP A 133 -11.46 8.04 11.99
CA TRP A 133 -12.21 8.56 10.85
C TRP A 133 -13.53 9.14 11.32
N ASN A 134 -13.84 10.38 10.95
CA ASN A 134 -15.20 10.87 10.99
C ASN A 134 -15.92 10.39 9.74
N VAL A 135 -16.56 9.23 9.84
CA VAL A 135 -17.16 8.52 8.69
C VAL A 135 -18.24 9.35 8.01
N GLU A 136 -19.10 10.03 8.78
CA GLU A 136 -20.16 10.91 8.28
C GLU A 136 -19.59 12.09 7.49
N GLN A 137 -18.58 12.76 8.03
CA GLN A 137 -17.91 13.87 7.35
C GLN A 137 -17.18 13.40 6.09
N LEU A 138 -16.49 12.26 6.17
CA LEU A 138 -15.78 11.67 5.04
C LEU A 138 -16.70 11.36 3.86
N ILE A 139 -17.88 10.77 4.15
CA ILE A 139 -18.92 10.50 3.15
C ILE A 139 -19.43 11.81 2.56
N ALA A 140 -19.75 12.80 3.41
CA ALA A 140 -20.23 14.10 2.97
C ALA A 140 -19.21 14.83 2.09
N ASP A 141 -17.93 14.88 2.49
CA ASP A 141 -16.85 15.50 1.72
C ASP A 141 -16.67 14.83 0.35
N THR A 142 -16.73 13.48 0.32
CA THR A 142 -16.64 12.71 -0.92
C THR A 142 -17.77 13.04 -1.88
N LEU A 143 -19.02 13.10 -1.39
CA LEU A 143 -20.21 13.34 -2.21
C LEU A 143 -20.31 14.79 -2.66
N ASN A 144 -20.11 15.75 -1.75
CA ASN A 144 -20.23 17.19 -2.04
C ASN A 144 -19.18 17.66 -3.06
N ASN A 145 -18.00 17.03 -3.05
CA ASN A 145 -16.93 17.33 -3.98
C ASN A 145 -16.95 16.42 -5.22
N GLN A 146 -17.90 15.50 -5.35
CA GLN A 146 -18.04 14.54 -6.45
C GLN A 146 -16.71 13.79 -6.71
N CYS A 147 -16.02 13.38 -5.64
CA CYS A 147 -14.73 12.72 -5.76
C CYS A 147 -14.86 11.37 -6.45
N LYS A 148 -13.95 11.06 -7.37
CA LYS A 148 -13.93 9.80 -8.11
C LYS A 148 -13.35 8.65 -7.31
N ILE A 149 -12.39 8.96 -6.44
CA ILE A 149 -11.68 7.97 -5.63
C ILE A 149 -11.60 8.45 -4.19
N LEU A 150 -11.94 7.56 -3.27
CA LEU A 150 -11.64 7.67 -1.84
C LEU A 150 -10.50 6.70 -1.52
N PHE A 151 -9.34 7.21 -1.10
CA PHE A 151 -8.25 6.39 -0.58
C PHE A 151 -8.34 6.29 0.94
N LEU A 152 -8.34 5.08 1.48
CA LEU A 152 -8.32 4.76 2.91
C LEU A 152 -7.10 3.89 3.20
N CYS A 153 -6.15 4.39 3.98
CA CYS A 153 -4.99 3.62 4.42
C CYS A 153 -5.34 2.87 5.72
N SER A 154 -5.39 1.55 5.69
CA SER A 154 -5.79 0.74 6.85
C SER A 154 -5.02 -0.59 6.92
N PRO A 155 -4.13 -0.76 7.91
CA PRO A 155 -3.68 0.20 8.93
C PRO A 155 -3.04 1.45 8.36
N ALA A 156 -3.35 2.59 8.99
CA ALA A 156 -2.99 3.91 8.47
C ALA A 156 -1.49 4.23 8.67
N ASN A 157 -0.88 4.83 7.66
CA ASN A 157 0.47 5.36 7.72
C ASN A 157 0.38 6.90 7.61
N PRO A 158 0.83 7.67 8.61
CA PRO A 158 1.78 7.28 9.68
C PRO A 158 1.16 6.95 11.04
N THR A 159 -0.13 6.92 11.20
CA THR A 159 -0.82 6.95 12.49
C THR A 159 -1.04 5.58 13.14
N GLY A 160 -1.08 4.49 12.36
CA GLY A 160 -1.06 3.11 12.85
C GLY A 160 -2.42 2.46 13.08
N GLN A 161 -3.53 3.21 13.16
CA GLN A 161 -4.86 2.65 13.42
C GLN A 161 -5.44 1.93 12.19
N ALA A 162 -6.35 0.98 12.43
CA ALA A 162 -7.10 0.29 11.39
C ALA A 162 -8.58 0.71 11.40
N LEU A 163 -9.15 0.84 10.21
CA LEU A 163 -10.57 1.14 10.02
C LEU A 163 -11.42 -0.07 10.47
N GLN A 164 -12.50 0.19 11.18
CA GLN A 164 -13.41 -0.88 11.60
C GLN A 164 -14.25 -1.38 10.41
N ALA A 165 -14.52 -2.69 10.38
CA ALA A 165 -15.31 -3.29 9.29
C ALA A 165 -16.69 -2.64 9.13
N THR A 166 -17.35 -2.34 10.25
CA THR A 166 -18.67 -1.67 10.25
C THR A 166 -18.62 -0.28 9.63
N ASP A 167 -17.52 0.47 9.82
CA ASP A 167 -17.35 1.79 9.23
C ASP A 167 -17.02 1.71 7.75
N LEU A 168 -16.22 0.72 7.35
CA LEU A 168 -15.98 0.43 5.95
C LEU A 168 -17.29 0.10 5.21
N GLU A 169 -18.13 -0.76 5.78
CA GLU A 169 -19.42 -1.10 5.16
C GLU A 169 -20.35 0.11 5.03
N LYS A 170 -20.42 1.00 6.04
CA LYS A 170 -21.17 2.27 5.94
C LYS A 170 -20.67 3.12 4.76
N ILE A 171 -19.36 3.25 4.61
CA ILE A 171 -18.73 4.01 3.52
C ILE A 171 -19.09 3.38 2.17
N LEU A 172 -18.94 2.06 2.04
CA LEU A 172 -19.23 1.32 0.81
C LEU A 172 -20.70 1.47 0.40
N CYS A 173 -21.64 1.30 1.35
CA CYS A 173 -23.06 1.48 1.09
C CYS A 173 -23.40 2.90 0.61
N ALA A 174 -22.85 3.93 1.26
CA ALA A 174 -23.14 5.33 0.96
C ALA A 174 -22.58 5.79 -0.39
N LEU A 175 -21.42 5.24 -0.80
CA LEU A 175 -20.68 5.64 -1.99
C LEU A 175 -20.92 4.72 -3.21
N GLN A 176 -21.78 3.73 -3.08
CA GLN A 176 -22.10 2.79 -4.18
C GLN A 176 -22.56 3.51 -5.45
N GLY A 177 -21.88 3.24 -6.56
CA GLY A 177 -22.14 3.87 -7.87
C GLY A 177 -21.76 5.34 -7.98
N LYS A 178 -21.08 5.93 -6.98
CA LYS A 178 -20.70 7.34 -6.96
C LYS A 178 -19.19 7.56 -6.91
N CYS A 179 -18.46 6.68 -6.20
CA CYS A 179 -17.05 6.79 -5.95
C CYS A 179 -16.42 5.39 -5.87
N VAL A 180 -15.17 5.23 -6.33
CA VAL A 180 -14.38 4.03 -6.08
C VAL A 180 -13.72 4.17 -4.71
N VAL A 181 -13.92 3.18 -3.84
CA VAL A 181 -13.32 3.13 -2.51
C VAL A 181 -12.08 2.23 -2.57
N VAL A 182 -10.92 2.78 -2.27
CA VAL A 182 -9.64 2.08 -2.27
C VAL A 182 -9.15 1.92 -0.84
N ILE A 183 -9.05 0.67 -0.38
CA ILE A 183 -8.43 0.33 0.90
C ILE A 183 -6.99 -0.08 0.63
N ASP A 184 -6.04 0.70 1.16
CA ASP A 184 -4.62 0.35 1.09
C ASP A 184 -4.24 -0.45 2.33
N GLU A 185 -4.15 -1.76 2.15
CA GLU A 185 -3.78 -2.73 3.18
C GLU A 185 -2.29 -3.11 3.12
N ALA A 186 -1.40 -2.13 2.85
CA ALA A 186 0.04 -2.38 2.84
C ALA A 186 0.58 -2.96 4.17
N TYR A 187 -0.13 -2.79 5.26
CA TYR A 187 0.18 -3.30 6.59
C TYR A 187 -0.85 -4.34 7.08
N GLY A 188 -1.68 -4.87 6.19
CA GLY A 188 -2.80 -5.74 6.53
C GLY A 188 -2.42 -7.00 7.31
N GLU A 189 -1.22 -7.59 7.05
CA GLU A 189 -0.74 -8.77 7.77
C GLU A 189 -0.47 -8.53 9.26
N TYR A 190 -0.28 -7.27 9.68
CA TYR A 190 -0.08 -6.89 11.09
C TYR A 190 -1.37 -6.51 11.80
N SER A 191 -2.47 -6.38 11.06
CA SER A 191 -3.78 -5.96 11.56
C SER A 191 -4.54 -7.11 12.21
N GLN A 192 -5.38 -6.76 13.18
CA GLN A 192 -6.37 -7.67 13.75
C GLN A 192 -7.71 -7.62 13.00
N GLN A 193 -7.87 -6.68 12.06
CA GLN A 193 -9.08 -6.55 11.27
C GLN A 193 -9.07 -7.56 10.11
N THR A 194 -10.23 -8.08 9.78
CA THR A 194 -10.44 -8.86 8.58
C THR A 194 -10.15 -8.01 7.34
N SER A 195 -9.52 -8.60 6.34
CA SER A 195 -9.22 -7.91 5.09
C SER A 195 -10.48 -7.51 4.32
N ALA A 196 -10.49 -6.33 3.75
CA ALA A 196 -11.56 -5.85 2.88
C ALA A 196 -11.72 -6.70 1.59
N ILE A 197 -10.78 -7.58 1.29
CA ILE A 197 -10.87 -8.52 0.17
C ILE A 197 -12.15 -9.36 0.24
N GLU A 198 -12.62 -9.72 1.44
CA GLU A 198 -13.84 -10.50 1.63
C GLU A 198 -15.10 -9.79 1.15
N LEU A 199 -15.07 -8.47 1.02
CA LEU A 199 -16.19 -7.64 0.59
C LEU A 199 -16.22 -7.37 -0.92
N ILE A 200 -15.18 -7.75 -1.69
CA ILE A 200 -15.08 -7.43 -3.14
C ILE A 200 -16.24 -8.03 -3.95
N SER A 201 -16.71 -9.22 -3.59
CA SER A 201 -17.82 -9.85 -4.26
C SER A 201 -19.16 -9.13 -4.05
N GLN A 202 -19.28 -8.35 -2.98
CA GLN A 202 -20.49 -7.60 -2.60
C GLN A 202 -20.47 -6.16 -3.15
N TYR A 203 -19.27 -5.56 -3.25
CA TYR A 203 -19.09 -4.16 -3.61
C TYR A 203 -18.14 -4.01 -4.81
N ASN A 204 -18.69 -3.94 -6.03
CA ASN A 204 -17.93 -3.87 -7.27
C ASN A 204 -17.07 -2.60 -7.44
N HIS A 205 -17.31 -1.56 -6.62
CA HIS A 205 -16.54 -0.31 -6.55
C HIS A 205 -15.48 -0.31 -5.45
N LEU A 206 -15.30 -1.44 -4.74
CA LEU A 206 -14.22 -1.64 -3.77
C LEU A 206 -12.95 -2.10 -4.49
N VAL A 207 -11.82 -1.52 -4.08
CA VAL A 207 -10.47 -1.90 -4.49
C VAL A 207 -9.62 -2.11 -3.26
N VAL A 208 -8.83 -3.18 -3.23
CA VAL A 208 -7.85 -3.42 -2.17
C VAL A 208 -6.44 -3.40 -2.77
N LEU A 209 -5.54 -2.64 -2.15
CA LEU A 209 -4.12 -2.63 -2.50
C LEU A 209 -3.33 -3.49 -1.51
N ARG A 210 -2.46 -4.35 -2.04
CA ARG A 210 -1.56 -5.20 -1.26
C ARG A 210 -0.13 -5.06 -1.76
N THR A 211 0.86 -5.32 -0.90
CA THR A 211 2.28 -5.22 -1.26
C THR A 211 3.12 -6.27 -0.54
N LEU A 212 4.14 -6.78 -1.22
CA LEU A 212 5.13 -7.66 -0.59
C LEU A 212 6.25 -6.88 0.12
N SER A 213 6.18 -5.55 0.10
CA SER A 213 7.24 -4.67 0.64
C SER A 213 7.35 -4.70 2.16
N LYS A 214 6.31 -5.13 2.90
CA LYS A 214 6.24 -5.03 4.36
C LYS A 214 6.36 -6.41 5.02
N ALA A 215 5.29 -7.13 5.20
CA ALA A 215 5.28 -8.43 5.88
C ALA A 215 6.16 -9.48 5.21
N HIS A 216 6.19 -9.50 3.88
CA HIS A 216 7.00 -10.43 3.11
C HIS A 216 8.47 -10.01 2.95
N ALA A 217 8.90 -8.87 3.54
CA ALA A 217 10.28 -8.37 3.52
C ALA A 217 10.90 -8.19 2.12
N LEU A 218 10.07 -7.94 1.09
CA LEU A 218 10.48 -7.81 -0.31
C LEU A 218 10.34 -6.36 -0.85
N ALA A 219 10.65 -5.36 -0.02
CA ALA A 219 10.55 -3.95 -0.44
C ALA A 219 11.36 -3.64 -1.71
N GLY A 220 12.55 -4.24 -1.86
CA GLY A 220 13.43 -4.07 -3.02
C GLY A 220 12.94 -4.79 -4.29
N ALA A 221 12.09 -5.81 -4.18
CA ALA A 221 11.54 -6.53 -5.33
C ALA A 221 10.45 -5.74 -6.09
N ARG A 222 9.86 -4.73 -5.45
CA ARG A 222 8.82 -3.87 -6.03
C ARG A 222 7.60 -4.64 -6.55
N ILE A 223 7.06 -5.55 -5.74
CA ILE A 223 5.85 -6.32 -6.07
C ILE A 223 4.70 -5.94 -5.14
N GLY A 224 3.55 -5.69 -5.74
CA GLY A 224 2.26 -5.49 -5.10
C GLY A 224 1.14 -5.95 -6.02
N CYS A 225 -0.08 -5.74 -5.62
CA CYS A 225 -1.23 -6.00 -6.48
C CYS A 225 -2.42 -5.09 -6.15
N VAL A 226 -3.28 -4.98 -7.14
CA VAL A 226 -4.61 -4.41 -7.06
C VAL A 226 -5.60 -5.56 -7.12
N ILE A 227 -6.53 -5.62 -6.17
CA ILE A 227 -7.60 -6.61 -6.11
C ILE A 227 -8.94 -5.86 -6.18
N ALA A 228 -9.78 -6.22 -7.15
CA ALA A 228 -11.04 -5.54 -7.41
C ALA A 228 -11.99 -6.42 -8.25
N SER A 229 -13.15 -5.88 -8.62
CA SER A 229 -14.05 -6.56 -9.56
C SER A 229 -13.37 -6.85 -10.90
N PRO A 230 -13.71 -7.96 -11.60
CA PRO A 230 -13.10 -8.31 -12.87
C PRO A 230 -13.18 -7.21 -13.94
N GLU A 231 -14.28 -6.48 -13.99
CA GLU A 231 -14.50 -5.38 -14.93
C GLU A 231 -13.50 -4.23 -14.69
N LEU A 232 -13.28 -3.86 -13.42
CA LEU A 232 -12.32 -2.82 -13.09
C LEU A 232 -10.89 -3.28 -13.36
N ILE A 233 -10.52 -4.51 -12.98
CA ILE A 233 -9.21 -5.08 -13.28
C ILE A 233 -8.90 -5.10 -14.76
N ALA A 234 -9.88 -5.41 -15.62
CA ALA A 234 -9.67 -5.40 -17.06
C ALA A 234 -9.26 -4.01 -17.59
N VAL A 235 -9.90 -2.95 -17.10
CA VAL A 235 -9.55 -1.56 -17.46
C VAL A 235 -8.19 -1.16 -16.90
N LEU A 236 -7.90 -1.46 -15.63
CA LEU A 236 -6.60 -1.17 -15.03
C LEU A 236 -5.46 -1.87 -15.76
N LYS A 237 -5.67 -3.12 -16.17
CA LYS A 237 -4.71 -3.90 -16.98
C LYS A 237 -4.47 -3.27 -18.36
N ALA A 238 -5.48 -2.66 -18.97
CA ALA A 238 -5.32 -1.93 -20.23
C ALA A 238 -4.49 -0.65 -20.07
N CYS A 239 -4.59 0.01 -18.91
CA CYS A 239 -3.85 1.22 -18.57
C CYS A 239 -2.40 0.96 -18.08
N GLN A 240 -2.06 -0.29 -17.76
CA GLN A 240 -0.75 -0.68 -17.28
C GLN A 240 0.29 -0.76 -18.41
N ALA A 241 1.56 -0.48 -18.10
CA ALA A 241 2.65 -0.72 -19.05
C ALA A 241 2.70 -2.19 -19.49
N PRO A 242 3.13 -2.49 -20.71
CA PRO A 242 3.02 -3.85 -21.29
C PRO A 242 3.85 -4.93 -20.58
N TYR A 243 4.95 -4.55 -19.93
CA TYR A 243 5.89 -5.46 -19.24
C TYR A 243 6.28 -4.86 -17.88
N PRO A 244 5.34 -4.75 -16.92
CA PRO A 244 5.58 -3.96 -15.71
C PRO A 244 6.49 -4.67 -14.71
N ILE A 245 6.53 -6.01 -14.71
CA ILE A 245 7.19 -6.82 -13.69
C ILE A 245 8.45 -7.47 -14.27
N ALA A 246 9.61 -7.12 -13.72
CA ALA A 246 10.87 -7.73 -14.10
C ALA A 246 10.92 -9.21 -13.69
N LYS A 247 11.47 -10.06 -14.57
CA LYS A 247 11.57 -11.51 -14.35
C LYS A 247 12.24 -11.86 -12.99
N PRO A 248 13.39 -11.28 -12.60
CA PRO A 248 14.01 -11.59 -11.31
C PRO A 248 13.12 -11.28 -10.11
N SER A 249 12.38 -10.16 -10.17
CA SER A 249 11.43 -9.78 -9.12
C SER A 249 10.26 -10.76 -9.03
N ALA A 250 9.74 -11.22 -10.18
CA ALA A 250 8.64 -12.18 -10.22
C ALA A 250 9.06 -13.55 -9.66
N GLU A 251 10.25 -14.05 -10.05
CA GLU A 251 10.79 -15.32 -9.57
C GLU A 251 11.06 -15.30 -8.06
N LEU A 252 11.64 -14.21 -7.56
CA LEU A 252 11.86 -14.02 -6.12
C LEU A 252 10.53 -13.93 -5.35
N ALA A 253 9.57 -13.18 -5.87
CA ALA A 253 8.25 -13.03 -5.25
C ALA A 253 7.48 -14.36 -5.22
N LEU A 254 7.60 -15.18 -6.26
CA LEU A 254 6.98 -16.51 -6.30
C LEU A 254 7.46 -17.39 -5.14
N GLN A 255 8.76 -17.33 -4.79
CA GLN A 255 9.30 -18.09 -3.67
C GLN A 255 8.66 -17.69 -2.34
N ALA A 256 8.26 -16.41 -2.16
CA ALA A 256 7.61 -15.96 -0.93
C ALA A 256 6.27 -16.67 -0.64
N PHE A 257 5.62 -17.22 -1.66
CA PHE A 257 4.34 -17.93 -1.53
C PHE A 257 4.48 -19.44 -1.37
N SER A 258 5.70 -20.00 -1.24
CA SER A 258 5.87 -21.39 -0.80
C SER A 258 5.34 -21.56 0.63
N GLU A 259 4.81 -22.73 0.97
CA GLU A 259 4.27 -23.00 2.30
C GLU A 259 5.28 -22.70 3.42
N GLN A 260 6.54 -23.13 3.22
CA GLN A 260 7.63 -22.87 4.17
C GLN A 260 7.85 -21.36 4.39
N ASN A 261 7.90 -20.57 3.32
CA ASN A 261 8.15 -19.13 3.41
C ASN A 261 6.95 -18.37 3.96
N LEU A 262 5.72 -18.80 3.66
CA LEU A 262 4.51 -18.26 4.28
C LEU A 262 4.47 -18.52 5.79
N GLN A 263 4.87 -19.71 6.24
CA GLN A 263 5.00 -20.01 7.66
C GLN A 263 6.07 -19.13 8.33
N GLN A 264 7.20 -18.91 7.67
CA GLN A 264 8.25 -18.02 8.16
C GLN A 264 7.75 -16.56 8.23
N THR A 265 7.05 -16.10 7.21
CA THR A 265 6.44 -14.74 7.19
C THR A 265 5.46 -14.56 8.36
N ARG A 266 4.59 -15.53 8.64
CA ARG A 266 3.68 -15.48 9.79
C ARG A 266 4.44 -15.35 11.12
N LYS A 267 5.46 -16.17 11.33
CA LYS A 267 6.31 -16.07 12.55
C LYS A 267 6.99 -14.69 12.68
N GLN A 268 7.45 -14.13 11.57
CA GLN A 268 8.04 -12.78 11.57
C GLN A 268 7.02 -11.70 11.89
N VAL A 269 5.80 -11.81 11.37
CA VAL A 269 4.69 -10.91 11.68
C VAL A 269 4.34 -10.99 13.17
N ASP A 270 4.18 -12.19 13.71
CA ASP A 270 3.87 -12.40 15.13
C ASP A 270 4.96 -11.82 16.05
N ASN A 271 6.24 -12.05 15.69
CA ASN A 271 7.36 -11.44 16.41
C ASN A 271 7.34 -9.91 16.32
N THR A 272 7.08 -9.35 15.14
CA THR A 272 7.00 -7.90 14.96
C THR A 272 5.86 -7.29 15.80
N ILE A 273 4.71 -7.95 15.87
CA ILE A 273 3.59 -7.52 16.72
C ILE A 273 3.99 -7.56 18.20
N SER A 274 4.65 -8.63 18.64
CA SER A 274 5.14 -8.76 20.01
C SER A 274 6.16 -7.67 20.36
N GLN A 275 7.13 -7.44 19.49
CA GLN A 275 8.14 -6.39 19.64
C GLN A 275 7.53 -4.98 19.60
N ARG A 276 6.52 -4.75 18.78
CA ARG A 276 5.76 -3.50 18.75
C ARG A 276 5.12 -3.20 20.11
N ASN A 277 4.45 -4.19 20.66
CA ASN A 277 3.77 -4.03 21.95
C ASN A 277 4.78 -3.79 23.09
N PHE A 278 5.86 -4.57 23.11
CA PHE A 278 6.95 -4.37 24.06
C PHE A 278 7.56 -2.97 23.94
N LEU A 279 7.94 -2.56 22.73
CA LEU A 279 8.54 -1.24 22.50
C LEU A 279 7.58 -0.11 22.89
N ALA A 280 6.29 -0.24 22.61
CA ALA A 280 5.28 0.75 23.01
C ALA A 280 5.19 0.90 24.54
N GLU A 281 5.23 -0.20 25.28
CA GLU A 281 5.23 -0.19 26.75
C GLU A 281 6.48 0.49 27.31
N GLN A 282 7.66 0.13 26.81
CA GLN A 282 8.92 0.74 27.26
C GLN A 282 8.98 2.25 26.93
N LEU A 283 8.52 2.65 25.76
CA LEU A 283 8.49 4.06 25.37
C LEU A 283 7.53 4.88 26.24
N ARG A 284 6.36 4.34 26.60
CA ARG A 284 5.40 5.02 27.50
C ARG A 284 6.00 5.31 28.90
N ALA A 285 6.99 4.54 29.33
CA ALA A 285 7.66 4.73 30.62
C ALA A 285 8.73 5.86 30.62
N LEU A 286 9.13 6.36 29.43
CA LEU A 286 10.17 7.39 29.32
C LEU A 286 9.59 8.79 29.57
N GLN A 287 10.28 9.60 30.39
CA GLN A 287 9.85 10.98 30.67
C GLN A 287 9.85 11.91 29.44
N SER A 288 10.73 11.65 28.47
CA SER A 288 10.81 12.40 27.22
C SER A 288 9.65 12.12 26.25
N VAL A 289 8.88 11.06 26.48
CA VAL A 289 7.74 10.65 25.65
C VAL A 289 6.46 11.27 26.21
N GLN A 290 5.78 12.03 25.38
CA GLN A 290 4.46 12.60 25.71
C GLN A 290 3.34 11.60 25.40
N ARG A 291 3.48 10.86 24.28
CA ARG A 291 2.43 9.94 23.82
C ARG A 291 3.00 8.86 22.91
N VAL A 292 2.51 7.65 23.06
CA VAL A 292 2.69 6.55 22.10
C VAL A 292 1.32 6.21 21.56
N PHE A 293 1.10 6.44 20.26
CA PHE A 293 -0.17 6.14 19.62
C PHE A 293 -0.33 4.63 19.39
N ASP A 294 -1.57 4.15 19.50
CA ASP A 294 -1.89 2.75 19.23
C ASP A 294 -1.67 2.41 17.76
N SER A 295 -1.15 1.23 17.50
CA SER A 295 -0.79 0.82 16.13
C SER A 295 -1.13 -0.62 15.85
N GLN A 296 -1.63 -0.87 14.64
CA GLN A 296 -1.80 -2.18 14.02
C GLN A 296 -0.87 -2.38 12.81
N ALA A 297 0.17 -1.53 12.67
CA ALA A 297 1.19 -1.63 11.63
C ALA A 297 2.53 -2.15 12.21
N ASN A 298 3.57 -2.18 11.39
CA ASN A 298 4.93 -2.54 11.81
C ASN A 298 5.77 -1.33 12.26
N PHE A 299 5.12 -0.32 12.83
CA PHE A 299 5.75 0.88 13.36
C PHE A 299 4.91 1.46 14.49
N LEU A 300 5.50 2.38 15.26
CA LEU A 300 4.84 3.23 16.23
C LEU A 300 4.96 4.69 15.80
N LEU A 301 3.90 5.46 16.02
CA LEU A 301 3.95 6.91 16.03
C LEU A 301 4.10 7.37 17.47
N VAL A 302 5.14 8.16 17.75
CA VAL A 302 5.49 8.57 19.11
C VAL A 302 5.68 10.09 19.15
N GLU A 303 4.99 10.74 20.07
CA GLU A 303 5.11 12.16 20.35
C GLU A 303 6.12 12.40 21.48
N PHE A 304 7.09 13.26 21.22
CA PHE A 304 8.17 13.59 22.16
C PHE A 304 8.13 15.07 22.54
N GLN A 305 8.68 15.41 23.71
CA GLN A 305 8.82 16.80 24.15
C GLN A 305 9.71 17.59 23.17
N ASN A 306 10.82 16.99 22.72
CA ASN A 306 11.83 17.59 21.83
C ASN A 306 12.15 16.66 20.65
N ALA A 307 11.16 16.36 19.79
CA ALA A 307 11.32 15.41 18.68
C ALA A 307 12.49 15.78 17.74
N THR A 308 12.73 17.07 17.49
CA THR A 308 13.80 17.51 16.59
C THR A 308 15.18 17.21 17.16
N GLU A 309 15.42 17.54 18.42
CA GLU A 309 16.69 17.27 19.10
C GLU A 309 16.92 15.77 19.22
N LEU A 310 15.87 15.02 19.57
CA LEU A 310 15.92 13.58 19.67
C LEU A 310 16.24 12.92 18.33
N ASN A 311 15.61 13.35 17.25
CA ASN A 311 15.92 12.86 15.90
C ASN A 311 17.38 13.11 15.54
N ASN A 312 17.93 14.29 15.86
CA ASN A 312 19.34 14.60 15.62
C ASN A 312 20.27 13.72 16.45
N LEU A 313 19.92 13.46 17.72
CA LEU A 313 20.66 12.56 18.59
C LEU A 313 20.68 11.13 18.03
N LEU A 314 19.52 10.62 17.62
CA LEU A 314 19.40 9.28 17.02
C LEU A 314 20.27 9.17 15.75
N LEU A 315 20.21 10.17 14.87
CA LEU A 315 21.03 10.23 13.66
C LEU A 315 22.52 10.21 13.96
N LYS A 316 23.01 11.02 14.93
CA LYS A 316 24.41 11.03 15.37
C LYS A 316 24.90 9.68 15.88
N ASN A 317 23.97 8.85 16.42
CA ASN A 317 24.26 7.51 16.93
C ASN A 317 23.93 6.39 15.92
N GLY A 318 23.71 6.74 14.65
CA GLY A 318 23.47 5.79 13.56
C GLY A 318 22.08 5.13 13.60
N ILE A 319 21.09 5.73 14.26
CA ILE A 319 19.70 5.28 14.29
C ILE A 319 18.86 6.26 13.45
N VAL A 320 18.24 5.76 12.39
CA VAL A 320 17.43 6.56 11.46
C VAL A 320 15.96 6.25 11.68
N VAL A 321 15.21 7.25 12.13
CA VAL A 321 13.74 7.20 12.25
C VAL A 321 13.07 8.22 11.31
N ARG A 322 11.77 8.21 11.21
CA ARG A 322 11.05 9.14 10.33
C ARG A 322 10.45 10.30 11.11
N ALA A 323 11.00 11.50 10.94
CA ALA A 323 10.38 12.73 11.43
C ALA A 323 9.08 13.03 10.66
N MET A 324 8.03 13.47 11.38
CA MET A 324 6.69 13.70 10.83
C MET A 324 6.37 15.20 10.68
N GLN A 325 7.35 16.06 10.69
CA GLN A 325 7.21 17.53 10.66
C GLN A 325 6.46 18.08 9.44
N GLN A 326 6.39 17.31 8.34
CA GLN A 326 5.60 17.67 7.16
C GLN A 326 4.08 17.67 7.40
N TYR A 327 3.62 17.07 8.49
CA TYR A 327 2.21 17.08 8.90
C TYR A 327 2.01 18.05 10.06
N PRO A 328 1.19 19.10 9.91
CA PRO A 328 0.98 20.10 10.97
C PRO A 328 0.57 19.50 12.33
N ALA A 329 -0.24 18.44 12.31
CA ALA A 329 -0.70 17.73 13.51
C ALA A 329 0.37 16.84 14.18
N LEU A 330 1.52 16.60 13.51
CA LEU A 330 2.54 15.61 13.94
C LEU A 330 3.94 16.22 14.09
N GLN A 331 4.06 17.53 14.30
CA GLN A 331 5.37 18.22 14.34
C GLN A 331 6.30 17.69 15.44
N SER A 332 5.73 17.27 16.55
CA SER A 332 6.47 16.68 17.69
C SER A 332 6.53 15.14 17.63
N CYS A 333 6.22 14.53 16.47
CA CYS A 333 6.16 13.09 16.34
C CYS A 333 7.33 12.53 15.51
N LEU A 334 7.77 11.35 15.93
CA LEU A 334 8.64 10.46 15.15
C LEU A 334 7.88 9.17 14.88
N ARG A 335 7.96 8.67 13.63
CA ARG A 335 7.50 7.32 13.29
C ARG A 335 8.69 6.38 13.35
N ILE A 336 8.58 5.36 14.20
CA ILE A 336 9.63 4.40 14.50
C ILE A 336 9.18 3.03 13.98
N SER A 337 9.89 2.49 12.98
CA SER A 337 9.67 1.12 12.52
C SER A 337 10.11 0.13 13.58
N ILE A 338 9.41 -0.99 13.69
CA ILE A 338 9.80 -2.07 14.59
C ILE A 338 10.98 -2.81 13.96
N GLY A 339 12.11 -2.80 14.66
CA GLY A 339 13.33 -3.49 14.29
C GLY A 339 13.43 -4.89 14.89
N THR A 340 14.60 -5.50 14.74
CA THR A 340 14.99 -6.68 15.50
C THR A 340 15.11 -6.37 16.99
N ASP A 341 15.14 -7.39 17.84
CA ASP A 341 15.30 -7.24 19.29
C ASP A 341 16.56 -6.41 19.64
N ALA A 342 17.66 -6.62 18.92
CA ALA A 342 18.90 -5.88 19.12
C ALA A 342 18.77 -4.40 18.72
N GLU A 343 18.08 -4.11 17.59
CA GLU A 343 17.84 -2.73 17.15
C GLU A 343 16.89 -1.98 18.08
N ASN A 344 15.82 -2.63 18.52
CA ASN A 344 14.89 -2.06 19.50
C ASN A 344 15.56 -1.80 20.86
N THR A 345 16.38 -2.73 21.34
CA THR A 345 17.15 -2.57 22.57
C THR A 345 18.14 -1.41 22.47
N ARG A 346 18.86 -1.29 21.35
CA ARG A 346 19.79 -0.17 21.14
C ARG A 346 19.07 1.18 21.13
N LEU A 347 17.90 1.25 20.47
CA LEU A 347 17.05 2.45 20.50
C LEU A 347 16.65 2.82 21.93
N LEU A 348 16.08 1.87 22.68
CA LEU A 348 15.64 2.08 24.06
C LEU A 348 16.80 2.52 24.98
N THR A 349 17.95 1.87 24.87
CA THR A 349 19.15 2.23 25.66
C THR A 349 19.54 3.69 25.45
N LEU A 350 19.58 4.13 24.19
CA LEU A 350 19.93 5.51 23.88
C LEU A 350 18.89 6.51 24.40
N LEU A 351 17.60 6.20 24.25
CA LEU A 351 16.51 7.04 24.73
C LEU A 351 16.50 7.16 26.27
N THR A 352 16.74 6.06 26.99
CA THR A 352 16.80 6.04 28.47
C THR A 352 17.95 6.86 28.98
N GLN A 353 19.16 6.73 28.42
CA GLN A 353 20.34 7.48 28.84
C GLN A 353 20.17 9.00 28.71
N ASN A 354 19.36 9.45 27.72
CA ASN A 354 19.13 10.88 27.49
C ASN A 354 17.86 11.42 28.17
N SER A 355 17.03 10.56 28.75
CA SER A 355 15.88 10.97 29.55
C SER A 355 16.31 11.30 31.03
N LEU A 356 17.57 11.01 31.39
CA LEU A 356 18.14 11.27 32.73
C LEU A 356 18.96 12.56 32.80
N GLN A 357 19.11 13.27 31.67
CA GLN A 357 19.73 14.60 31.59
C GLN A 357 18.65 15.66 31.34
#